data_d22b17f215563bf0a12bf0ad9a038506
#
_entry.id   d22b17f215563bf0a12bf0ad9a038506
#
_cell.length_a   1.000
_cell.length_b   1.000
_cell.length_c   1.000
_cell.angle_alpha   90.00
_cell.angle_beta   90.00
_cell.angle_gamma   90.00
#
_symmetry.space_group_name_H-M   'P 1'
#
loop_
_entity.id
_entity.type
_entity.pdbx_description
1 polymer ?
#
loop_
_entity_poly.entity_id
_entity_poly.type
_entity_poly.pdbx_seq_one_letter_code
_entity_poly.pdbx_strand_id
1 'polypeptide(L)'
;MRIILGVSGGIAAYKAVLLLRLLKEAGHSVRVIPTKAALKFVGKATWEALSGEKVTTSVFKDVPDVAHVALGAEADLVIVAPATADLLARAACGRADDLLTATLLVATCPVVMAPAMHTQMWQHPATVANVATLKQRGIQIIEPDSGRLTGSDSGPGRLPDPEKIAEIALGFKRHSAQGEGLQSQNLANRNPASYQATHLDSTNSIATAPYGQNDQIGGAAHSKLVVTAGGTREPIDPVRWIGNRSSGKQGIALAQAGAELGMDVTLIAANIDNSELATLSENPLIGIVPVETCLEMLQAVRDVQDDADAIVMAAAVADYRPVVTENAKLKKQAGQPKRTIELVENPDILAGLCQQRKPGQVIVGFAAETGDNDHTVLEFGQAKAIKKQADLLAVNDVSEGKGFGVTHNKVWLLDKDGELVGEAEGSKTDVARTIVGAIADRLP
;
A
#
# COMPACT_ATOMS: atom_id res chain seq x y z
N MET A 1 -6.62 -30.73 -17.34
CA MET A 1 -5.56 -29.87 -16.79
C MET A 1 -6.06 -29.22 -15.51
N ARG A 2 -5.16 -28.96 -14.57
CA ARG A 2 -5.40 -28.16 -13.37
C ARG A 2 -5.08 -26.70 -13.71
N ILE A 3 -6.12 -25.89 -13.83
CA ILE A 3 -6.00 -24.46 -14.20
C ILE A 3 -6.27 -23.59 -12.98
N ILE A 4 -5.42 -22.61 -12.73
CA ILE A 4 -5.71 -21.52 -11.78
C ILE A 4 -6.27 -20.36 -12.59
N LEU A 5 -7.47 -19.89 -12.20
CA LEU A 5 -8.07 -18.68 -12.72
C LEU A 5 -7.95 -17.57 -11.67
N GLY A 6 -6.95 -16.69 -11.86
CA GLY A 6 -6.78 -15.48 -11.09
C GLY A 6 -7.75 -14.39 -11.57
N VAL A 7 -8.41 -13.71 -10.63
CA VAL A 7 -9.36 -12.65 -10.97
C VAL A 7 -9.04 -11.40 -10.15
N SER A 8 -8.62 -10.31 -10.81
CA SER A 8 -8.39 -9.04 -10.13
C SER A 8 -9.62 -8.12 -10.13
N GLY A 9 -9.61 -7.10 -9.27
CA GLY A 9 -10.74 -6.23 -9.00
C GLY A 9 -11.00 -5.20 -10.07
N GLY A 10 -11.89 -5.49 -11.00
CA GLY A 10 -12.38 -4.58 -12.03
C GLY A 10 -13.77 -4.97 -12.50
N ILE A 11 -14.48 -4.03 -13.13
CA ILE A 11 -15.84 -4.28 -13.64
C ILE A 11 -15.86 -5.50 -14.57
N ALA A 12 -14.81 -5.74 -15.35
CA ALA A 12 -14.70 -6.86 -16.27
C ALA A 12 -14.63 -8.24 -15.58
N ALA A 13 -14.57 -8.31 -14.24
CA ALA A 13 -14.57 -9.58 -13.49
C ALA A 13 -15.81 -10.46 -13.78
N TYR A 14 -16.95 -9.87 -14.20
CA TYR A 14 -18.12 -10.65 -14.59
C TYR A 14 -17.84 -11.53 -15.82
N LYS A 15 -16.98 -11.11 -16.74
CA LYS A 15 -16.59 -11.92 -17.92
C LYS A 15 -15.76 -13.15 -17.52
N ALA A 16 -15.00 -13.07 -16.42
CA ALA A 16 -14.26 -14.23 -15.92
C ALA A 16 -15.17 -15.36 -15.44
N VAL A 17 -16.44 -15.07 -15.10
CA VAL A 17 -17.45 -16.09 -14.80
C VAL A 17 -17.75 -16.94 -16.04
N LEU A 18 -17.85 -16.30 -17.20
CA LEU A 18 -18.06 -17.00 -18.50
C LEU A 18 -16.81 -17.79 -18.87
N LEU A 19 -15.63 -17.22 -18.69
CA LEU A 19 -14.36 -17.94 -18.92
C LEU A 19 -14.24 -19.18 -18.02
N LEU A 20 -14.61 -19.09 -16.75
CA LEU A 20 -14.65 -20.24 -15.84
C LEU A 20 -15.54 -21.36 -16.38
N ARG A 21 -16.74 -21.02 -16.86
CA ARG A 21 -17.67 -22.00 -17.44
C ARG A 21 -17.09 -22.68 -18.67
N LEU A 22 -16.54 -21.91 -19.61
CA LEU A 22 -15.90 -22.45 -20.82
C LEU A 22 -14.78 -23.44 -20.50
N LEU A 23 -13.91 -23.11 -19.54
CA LEU A 23 -12.82 -23.97 -19.13
C LEU A 23 -13.34 -25.26 -18.45
N LYS A 24 -14.38 -25.15 -17.63
CA LYS A 24 -15.02 -26.33 -16.99
C LYS A 24 -15.73 -27.21 -18.01
N GLU A 25 -16.47 -26.65 -18.96
CA GLU A 25 -17.17 -27.37 -20.02
C GLU A 25 -16.16 -28.07 -20.98
N ALA A 26 -14.96 -27.49 -21.15
CA ALA A 26 -13.84 -28.13 -21.84
C ALA A 26 -13.15 -29.26 -21.03
N GLY A 27 -13.68 -29.62 -19.86
CA GLY A 27 -13.20 -30.74 -19.05
C GLY A 27 -11.98 -30.43 -18.18
N HIS A 28 -11.68 -29.15 -17.90
CA HIS A 28 -10.57 -28.76 -17.03
C HIS A 28 -10.99 -28.65 -15.55
N SER A 29 -10.09 -28.99 -14.62
CA SER A 29 -10.23 -28.64 -13.22
C SER A 29 -9.80 -27.20 -13.04
N VAL A 30 -10.70 -26.32 -12.57
CA VAL A 30 -10.41 -24.89 -12.45
C VAL A 30 -10.58 -24.45 -11.01
N ARG A 31 -9.50 -23.92 -10.43
CA ARG A 31 -9.52 -23.28 -9.12
C ARG A 31 -9.45 -21.76 -9.28
N VAL A 32 -10.42 -21.08 -8.66
CA VAL A 32 -10.50 -19.61 -8.76
C VAL A 32 -9.79 -18.96 -7.58
N ILE A 33 -8.87 -18.04 -7.86
CA ILE A 33 -8.19 -17.20 -6.86
C ILE A 33 -8.51 -15.73 -7.14
N PRO A 34 -9.60 -15.20 -6.55
CA PRO A 34 -9.93 -13.79 -6.70
C PRO A 34 -9.13 -12.94 -5.71
N THR A 35 -8.81 -11.71 -6.09
CA THR A 35 -8.35 -10.70 -5.12
C THR A 35 -9.52 -10.26 -4.22
N LYS A 36 -9.21 -9.65 -3.05
CA LYS A 36 -10.25 -9.04 -2.19
C LYS A 36 -11.13 -8.04 -2.95
N ALA A 37 -10.52 -7.30 -3.87
CA ALA A 37 -11.23 -6.33 -4.71
C ALA A 37 -12.16 -7.01 -5.73
N ALA A 38 -11.77 -8.14 -6.31
CA ALA A 38 -12.62 -8.90 -7.25
C ALA A 38 -13.92 -9.38 -6.60
N LEU A 39 -13.88 -9.75 -5.33
CA LEU A 39 -15.07 -10.19 -4.59
C LEU A 39 -16.14 -9.10 -4.39
N LYS A 40 -15.79 -7.82 -4.62
CA LYS A 40 -16.76 -6.71 -4.62
C LYS A 40 -17.57 -6.66 -5.92
N PHE A 41 -17.06 -7.22 -7.02
CA PHE A 41 -17.75 -7.27 -8.32
C PHE A 41 -18.48 -8.59 -8.54
N VAL A 42 -17.87 -9.71 -8.13
CA VAL A 42 -18.50 -11.03 -8.22
C VAL A 42 -18.29 -11.74 -6.87
N GLY A 43 -19.38 -12.04 -6.20
CA GLY A 43 -19.37 -12.60 -4.85
C GLY A 43 -18.73 -13.99 -4.76
N LYS A 44 -18.18 -14.31 -3.59
CA LYS A 44 -17.53 -15.59 -3.29
C LYS A 44 -18.41 -16.79 -3.63
N ALA A 45 -19.70 -16.73 -3.29
CA ALA A 45 -20.67 -17.82 -3.52
C ALA A 45 -20.80 -18.19 -5.02
N THR A 46 -20.73 -17.19 -5.91
CA THR A 46 -20.78 -17.41 -7.37
C THR A 46 -19.58 -18.23 -7.84
N TRP A 47 -18.38 -17.86 -7.36
CA TRP A 47 -17.16 -18.59 -7.71
C TRP A 47 -17.15 -20.01 -7.20
N GLU A 48 -17.58 -20.24 -5.94
CA GLU A 48 -17.66 -21.57 -5.33
C GLU A 48 -18.68 -22.46 -6.01
N ALA A 49 -19.85 -21.91 -6.33
CA ALA A 49 -20.91 -22.68 -7.03
C ALA A 49 -20.48 -23.13 -8.43
N LEU A 50 -19.77 -22.28 -9.17
CA LEU A 50 -19.39 -22.58 -10.56
C LEU A 50 -18.08 -23.40 -10.66
N SER A 51 -17.12 -23.17 -9.79
CA SER A 51 -15.87 -23.96 -9.78
C SER A 51 -16.05 -25.33 -9.12
N GLY A 52 -16.95 -25.44 -8.17
CA GLY A 52 -17.07 -26.61 -7.27
C GLY A 52 -15.99 -26.67 -6.19
N GLU A 53 -15.20 -25.58 -6.04
CA GLU A 53 -14.04 -25.50 -5.16
C GLU A 53 -14.19 -24.34 -4.17
N LYS A 54 -13.62 -24.49 -2.97
CA LYS A 54 -13.59 -23.40 -1.99
C LYS A 54 -12.74 -22.24 -2.47
N VAL A 55 -13.24 -21.02 -2.30
CA VAL A 55 -12.55 -19.79 -2.69
C VAL A 55 -11.98 -19.08 -1.47
N THR A 56 -10.70 -18.74 -1.52
CA THR A 56 -9.99 -17.95 -0.52
C THR A 56 -9.15 -16.88 -1.17
N THR A 57 -8.95 -15.77 -0.47
CA THR A 57 -8.07 -14.66 -0.88
C THR A 57 -6.84 -14.54 0.00
N SER A 58 -6.78 -15.35 1.07
CA SER A 58 -5.76 -15.25 2.11
C SER A 58 -4.80 -16.43 2.04
N VAL A 59 -3.51 -16.15 2.15
CA VAL A 59 -2.44 -17.16 2.32
C VAL A 59 -2.46 -17.84 3.69
N PHE A 60 -3.18 -17.26 4.66
CA PHE A 60 -3.23 -17.73 6.06
C PHE A 60 -4.42 -18.65 6.36
N LYS A 61 -5.24 -19.01 5.39
CA LYS A 61 -6.26 -20.06 5.55
C LYS A 61 -5.68 -21.38 5.07
N ASP A 62 -5.87 -22.44 5.87
CA ASP A 62 -5.30 -23.78 5.64
C ASP A 62 -3.75 -23.79 5.73
N VAL A 63 -3.22 -23.24 6.82
CA VAL A 63 -1.77 -23.08 7.13
C VAL A 63 -0.95 -24.37 7.08
N PRO A 64 -1.47 -25.59 7.42
CA PRO A 64 -0.66 -26.81 7.36
C PRO A 64 -0.12 -27.15 5.96
N ASP A 65 -0.83 -26.74 4.89
CA ASP A 65 -0.52 -27.18 3.52
C ASP A 65 0.19 -26.10 2.66
N VAL A 66 0.55 -24.94 3.24
CA VAL A 66 1.15 -23.80 2.52
C VAL A 66 0.47 -23.58 1.16
N ALA A 67 -0.84 -23.30 1.21
CA ALA A 67 -1.78 -23.35 0.06
C ALA A 67 -1.27 -22.69 -1.23
N HIS A 68 -0.54 -21.57 -1.15
CA HIS A 68 0.00 -20.88 -2.32
C HIS A 68 1.13 -21.67 -3.00
N VAL A 69 1.94 -22.42 -2.23
CA VAL A 69 3.02 -23.25 -2.76
C VAL A 69 2.44 -24.47 -3.47
N ALA A 70 1.53 -25.19 -2.81
CA ALA A 70 0.84 -26.34 -3.41
C ALA A 70 0.08 -25.95 -4.68
N LEU A 71 -0.68 -24.84 -4.64
CA LEU A 71 -1.45 -24.36 -5.78
C LEU A 71 -0.56 -23.98 -6.97
N GLY A 72 0.52 -23.22 -6.75
CA GLY A 72 1.42 -22.78 -7.80
C GLY A 72 2.24 -23.93 -8.39
N ALA A 73 2.72 -24.85 -7.55
CA ALA A 73 3.51 -26.00 -7.99
C ALA A 73 2.67 -27.06 -8.73
N GLU A 74 1.41 -27.23 -8.35
CA GLU A 74 0.54 -28.24 -8.96
C GLU A 74 -0.23 -27.77 -10.18
N ALA A 75 -0.27 -26.46 -10.46
CA ALA A 75 -0.97 -25.94 -11.60
C ALA A 75 -0.31 -26.36 -12.93
N ASP A 76 -1.12 -26.64 -13.90
CA ASP A 76 -0.69 -26.86 -15.28
C ASP A 76 -0.70 -25.56 -16.10
N LEU A 77 -1.48 -24.58 -15.68
CA LEU A 77 -1.65 -23.28 -16.35
C LEU A 77 -2.24 -22.27 -15.36
N VAL A 78 -1.72 -21.06 -15.36
CA VAL A 78 -2.34 -19.93 -14.65
C VAL A 78 -2.88 -18.94 -15.67
N ILE A 79 -4.18 -18.60 -15.56
CA ILE A 79 -4.83 -17.57 -16.37
C ILE A 79 -5.28 -16.45 -15.43
N VAL A 80 -4.88 -15.22 -15.69
CA VAL A 80 -5.33 -14.04 -14.93
C VAL A 80 -6.23 -13.18 -15.81
N ALA A 81 -7.50 -13.16 -15.53
CA ALA A 81 -8.51 -12.42 -16.29
C ALA A 81 -9.65 -11.93 -15.35
N PRO A 82 -9.89 -10.60 -15.27
CA PRO A 82 -9.05 -9.54 -15.78
C PRO A 82 -7.75 -9.38 -14.99
N ALA A 83 -6.69 -8.87 -15.63
CA ALA A 83 -5.49 -8.36 -14.97
C ALA A 83 -5.54 -6.83 -14.94
N THR A 84 -5.77 -6.23 -13.77
CA THR A 84 -5.78 -4.77 -13.61
C THR A 84 -4.36 -4.19 -13.60
N ALA A 85 -4.21 -2.89 -13.84
CA ALA A 85 -2.92 -2.21 -13.78
C ALA A 85 -2.20 -2.44 -12.44
N ASP A 86 -2.94 -2.42 -11.32
CA ASP A 86 -2.42 -2.74 -9.98
C ASP A 86 -1.85 -4.16 -9.92
N LEU A 87 -2.58 -5.15 -10.42
CA LEU A 87 -2.08 -6.54 -10.41
C LEU A 87 -0.85 -6.72 -11.30
N LEU A 88 -0.82 -6.09 -12.49
CA LEU A 88 0.34 -6.12 -13.38
C LEU A 88 1.57 -5.50 -12.69
N ALA A 89 1.41 -4.36 -12.00
CA ALA A 89 2.48 -3.71 -11.27
C ALA A 89 3.02 -4.59 -10.13
N ARG A 90 2.12 -5.17 -9.30
CA ARG A 90 2.52 -6.08 -8.21
C ARG A 90 3.24 -7.33 -8.72
N ALA A 91 2.76 -7.93 -9.79
CA ALA A 91 3.40 -9.08 -10.41
C ALA A 91 4.77 -8.71 -11.01
N ALA A 92 4.89 -7.54 -11.67
CA ALA A 92 6.15 -7.07 -12.22
C ALA A 92 7.21 -6.77 -11.14
N CYS A 93 6.78 -6.27 -9.97
CA CYS A 93 7.67 -6.04 -8.83
C CYS A 93 7.94 -7.30 -7.98
N GLY A 94 7.30 -8.44 -8.27
CA GLY A 94 7.45 -9.67 -7.48
C GLY A 94 6.78 -9.58 -6.10
N ARG A 95 5.77 -8.75 -5.93
CA ARG A 95 5.05 -8.59 -4.67
C ARG A 95 4.08 -9.77 -4.44
N ALA A 96 4.07 -10.31 -3.21
CA ALA A 96 3.27 -11.47 -2.80
C ALA A 96 2.41 -11.15 -1.57
N ASP A 97 1.54 -10.14 -1.69
CA ASP A 97 0.72 -9.62 -0.59
C ASP A 97 -0.72 -10.20 -0.53
N ASP A 98 -1.07 -11.04 -1.48
CA ASP A 98 -2.30 -11.84 -1.47
C ASP A 98 -2.06 -13.26 -2.03
N LEU A 99 -3.07 -14.12 -1.93
CA LEU A 99 -2.94 -15.51 -2.40
C LEU A 99 -2.63 -15.59 -3.90
N LEU A 100 -3.20 -14.69 -4.73
CA LEU A 100 -2.98 -14.70 -6.16
C LEU A 100 -1.54 -14.34 -6.51
N THR A 101 -1.02 -13.25 -5.97
CA THR A 101 0.35 -12.80 -6.25
C THR A 101 1.40 -13.74 -5.67
N ALA A 102 1.14 -14.34 -4.48
CA ALA A 102 1.99 -15.38 -3.93
C ALA A 102 2.03 -16.64 -4.84
N THR A 103 0.86 -17.06 -5.36
CA THR A 103 0.76 -18.18 -6.30
C THR A 103 1.49 -17.89 -7.61
N LEU A 104 1.43 -16.66 -8.13
CA LEU A 104 2.15 -16.25 -9.34
C LEU A 104 3.67 -16.35 -9.19
N LEU A 105 4.23 -16.06 -8.00
CA LEU A 105 5.67 -16.19 -7.74
C LEU A 105 6.14 -17.64 -7.66
N VAL A 106 5.29 -18.54 -7.20
CA VAL A 106 5.60 -19.98 -7.05
C VAL A 106 5.30 -20.76 -8.33
N ALA A 107 4.45 -20.23 -9.22
CA ALA A 107 4.04 -20.94 -10.44
C ALA A 107 5.22 -21.32 -11.32
N THR A 108 5.38 -22.62 -11.57
CA THR A 108 6.38 -23.18 -12.49
C THR A 108 5.80 -23.48 -13.88
N CYS A 109 4.48 -23.40 -14.00
CA CYS A 109 3.74 -23.59 -15.27
C CYS A 109 3.59 -22.27 -16.05
N PRO A 110 3.17 -22.31 -17.32
CA PRO A 110 2.85 -21.12 -18.09
C PRO A 110 1.84 -20.21 -17.40
N VAL A 111 2.09 -18.89 -17.47
CA VAL A 111 1.21 -17.84 -16.94
C VAL A 111 0.75 -16.96 -18.08
N VAL A 112 -0.57 -16.77 -18.20
CA VAL A 112 -1.22 -15.92 -19.19
C VAL A 112 -2.03 -14.85 -18.48
N MET A 113 -1.85 -13.58 -18.86
CA MET A 113 -2.59 -12.47 -18.29
C MET A 113 -3.37 -11.71 -19.36
N ALA A 114 -4.64 -11.44 -19.10
CA ALA A 114 -5.53 -10.64 -19.94
C ALA A 114 -5.83 -9.29 -19.25
N PRO A 115 -5.12 -8.21 -19.62
CA PRO A 115 -5.34 -6.90 -19.04
C PRO A 115 -6.72 -6.32 -19.35
N ALA A 116 -7.28 -5.55 -18.39
CA ALA A 116 -8.49 -4.76 -18.58
C ALA A 116 -8.45 -3.50 -17.72
N MET A 117 -8.50 -2.34 -18.38
CA MET A 117 -8.43 -1.01 -17.75
C MET A 117 -8.84 0.08 -18.76
N HIS A 118 -9.00 1.33 -18.30
CA HIS A 118 -9.19 2.46 -19.21
C HIS A 118 -7.98 2.67 -20.12
N THR A 119 -8.22 3.21 -21.32
CA THR A 119 -7.19 3.42 -22.36
C THR A 119 -5.99 4.21 -21.82
N GLN A 120 -6.23 5.27 -21.05
CA GLN A 120 -5.17 6.09 -20.47
C GLN A 120 -4.29 5.30 -19.50
N MET A 121 -4.90 4.38 -18.73
CA MET A 121 -4.14 3.48 -17.83
C MET A 121 -3.33 2.46 -18.62
N TRP A 122 -3.90 1.92 -19.70
CA TRP A 122 -3.20 0.95 -20.56
C TRP A 122 -2.00 1.55 -21.26
N GLN A 123 -2.14 2.78 -21.74
CA GLN A 123 -1.08 3.53 -22.44
C GLN A 123 -0.13 4.24 -21.51
N HIS A 124 -0.38 4.25 -20.20
CA HIS A 124 0.48 4.90 -19.24
C HIS A 124 1.89 4.28 -19.22
N PRO A 125 2.98 5.09 -19.23
CA PRO A 125 4.36 4.57 -19.28
C PRO A 125 4.66 3.51 -18.23
N ALA A 126 4.16 3.65 -16.99
CA ALA A 126 4.34 2.67 -15.94
C ALA A 126 3.68 1.31 -16.28
N THR A 127 2.47 1.32 -16.86
CA THR A 127 1.78 0.09 -17.27
C THR A 127 2.53 -0.58 -18.43
N VAL A 128 2.97 0.21 -19.41
CA VAL A 128 3.78 -0.27 -20.55
C VAL A 128 5.08 -0.92 -20.05
N ALA A 129 5.79 -0.28 -19.12
CA ALA A 129 7.01 -0.82 -18.52
C ALA A 129 6.75 -2.12 -17.75
N ASN A 130 5.69 -2.20 -16.94
CA ASN A 130 5.30 -3.40 -16.22
C ASN A 130 4.99 -4.56 -17.16
N VAL A 131 4.23 -4.30 -18.23
CA VAL A 131 3.89 -5.29 -19.27
C VAL A 131 5.17 -5.79 -19.96
N ALA A 132 6.09 -4.90 -20.31
CA ALA A 132 7.37 -5.28 -20.92
C ALA A 132 8.18 -6.18 -19.97
N THR A 133 8.27 -5.83 -18.69
CA THR A 133 8.94 -6.65 -17.67
C THR A 133 8.32 -8.04 -17.54
N LEU A 134 7.00 -8.14 -17.51
CA LEU A 134 6.29 -9.42 -17.40
C LEU A 134 6.52 -10.29 -18.65
N LYS A 135 6.48 -9.70 -19.84
CA LYS A 135 6.79 -10.38 -21.10
C LYS A 135 8.24 -10.91 -21.13
N GLN A 136 9.22 -10.11 -20.67
CA GLN A 136 10.63 -10.53 -20.55
C GLN A 136 10.82 -11.72 -19.59
N ARG A 137 9.96 -11.84 -18.58
CA ARG A 137 9.96 -12.96 -17.62
C ARG A 137 9.16 -14.17 -18.09
N GLY A 138 8.71 -14.20 -19.35
CA GLY A 138 8.01 -15.32 -19.95
C GLY A 138 6.50 -15.37 -19.69
N ILE A 139 5.92 -14.31 -19.11
CA ILE A 139 4.46 -14.21 -18.95
C ILE A 139 3.83 -13.79 -20.28
N GLN A 140 2.86 -14.57 -20.75
CA GLN A 140 2.09 -14.24 -21.94
C GLN A 140 1.06 -13.16 -21.62
N ILE A 141 1.14 -12.03 -22.29
CA ILE A 141 0.13 -10.97 -22.18
C ILE A 141 -0.79 -11.01 -23.40
N ILE A 142 -2.08 -11.20 -23.17
CA ILE A 142 -3.12 -11.07 -24.19
C ILE A 142 -3.45 -9.58 -24.32
N GLU A 143 -3.15 -8.99 -25.46
CA GLU A 143 -3.42 -7.56 -25.69
C GLU A 143 -4.93 -7.28 -25.52
N PRO A 144 -5.31 -6.22 -24.80
CA PRO A 144 -6.71 -5.86 -24.63
C PRO A 144 -7.32 -5.44 -25.96
N ASP A 145 -8.60 -5.76 -26.14
CA ASP A 145 -9.35 -5.35 -27.33
C ASP A 145 -9.63 -3.83 -27.30
N SER A 146 -9.80 -3.26 -28.50
CA SER A 146 -10.30 -1.89 -28.67
C SER A 146 -11.82 -1.88 -28.73
N GLY A 147 -12.46 -0.89 -28.13
CA GLY A 147 -13.91 -0.73 -28.17
C GLY A 147 -14.41 0.18 -27.07
N ARG A 148 -15.75 0.23 -26.90
CA ARG A 148 -16.39 1.00 -25.82
C ARG A 148 -16.02 0.39 -24.48
N LEU A 149 -15.57 1.25 -23.57
CA LEU A 149 -15.26 0.95 -22.18
C LEU A 149 -16.51 1.13 -21.28
N THR A 150 -16.34 1.30 -19.99
CA THR A 150 -17.46 1.39 -19.04
C THR A 150 -18.32 2.65 -19.23
N GLY A 151 -17.74 3.74 -19.76
CA GLY A 151 -18.43 5.01 -20.02
C GLY A 151 -18.71 5.27 -21.50
N SER A 152 -18.65 6.54 -21.90
CA SER A 152 -18.68 6.99 -23.29
C SER A 152 -17.35 6.78 -24.01
N ASP A 153 -16.28 6.44 -23.27
CA ASP A 153 -14.92 6.29 -23.76
C ASP A 153 -14.76 5.06 -24.63
N SER A 154 -13.96 5.19 -25.70
CA SER A 154 -13.63 4.10 -26.62
C SER A 154 -12.13 4.09 -26.89
N GLY A 155 -11.52 2.90 -26.91
CA GLY A 155 -10.11 2.72 -27.18
C GLY A 155 -9.60 1.34 -26.71
N PRO A 156 -8.27 1.09 -26.79
CA PRO A 156 -7.66 -0.14 -26.27
C PRO A 156 -7.75 -0.17 -24.72
N GLY A 157 -8.08 -1.34 -24.16
CA GLY A 157 -8.21 -1.53 -22.71
C GLY A 157 -9.36 -2.44 -22.30
N ARG A 158 -10.21 -2.83 -23.27
CA ARG A 158 -11.32 -3.75 -23.03
C ARG A 158 -10.82 -5.18 -22.84
N LEU A 159 -11.32 -5.91 -21.83
CA LEU A 159 -11.04 -7.33 -21.68
C LEU A 159 -11.52 -8.08 -22.95
N PRO A 160 -10.65 -8.86 -23.60
CA PRO A 160 -11.05 -9.71 -24.72
C PRO A 160 -12.21 -10.65 -24.33
N ASP A 161 -12.90 -11.17 -25.31
CA ASP A 161 -14.01 -12.07 -25.05
C ASP A 161 -13.49 -13.40 -24.46
N PRO A 162 -14.26 -14.04 -23.56
CA PRO A 162 -13.83 -15.22 -22.80
C PRO A 162 -13.34 -16.37 -23.68
N GLU A 163 -13.98 -16.57 -24.83
CA GLU A 163 -13.63 -17.58 -25.83
C GLU A 163 -12.22 -17.34 -26.39
N LYS A 164 -11.90 -16.09 -26.76
CA LYS A 164 -10.58 -15.69 -27.24
C LYS A 164 -9.50 -15.88 -26.18
N ILE A 165 -9.80 -15.54 -24.92
CA ILE A 165 -8.87 -15.74 -23.81
C ILE A 165 -8.61 -17.24 -23.61
N ALA A 166 -9.64 -18.07 -23.62
CA ALA A 166 -9.51 -19.52 -23.48
C ALA A 166 -8.68 -20.12 -24.61
N GLU A 167 -8.97 -19.76 -25.87
CA GLU A 167 -8.24 -20.24 -27.05
C GLU A 167 -6.75 -19.91 -26.97
N ILE A 168 -6.40 -18.65 -26.72
CA ILE A 168 -5.00 -18.20 -26.65
C ILE A 168 -4.28 -18.87 -25.48
N ALA A 169 -4.89 -18.92 -24.28
CA ALA A 169 -4.26 -19.48 -23.11
C ALA A 169 -4.01 -20.99 -23.24
N LEU A 170 -4.96 -21.74 -23.79
CA LEU A 170 -4.80 -23.17 -24.03
C LEU A 170 -3.84 -23.45 -25.18
N GLY A 171 -3.81 -22.60 -26.21
CA GLY A 171 -2.85 -22.66 -27.31
C GLY A 171 -1.41 -22.39 -26.89
N PHE A 172 -1.20 -21.41 -26.03
CA PHE A 172 0.12 -21.04 -25.50
C PHE A 172 0.79 -22.22 -24.78
N LYS A 173 0.04 -22.97 -23.96
CA LYS A 173 0.57 -24.16 -23.30
C LYS A 173 1.02 -25.24 -24.30
N ARG A 174 0.32 -25.46 -25.38
CA ARG A 174 0.71 -26.47 -26.39
C ARG A 174 2.07 -26.16 -27.01
N HIS A 175 2.37 -24.89 -27.26
CA HIS A 175 3.64 -24.45 -27.82
C HIS A 175 4.80 -24.56 -26.81
N SER A 176 4.55 -24.22 -25.53
CA SER A 176 5.58 -24.35 -24.48
C SER A 176 5.94 -25.81 -24.20
N ALA A 177 4.97 -26.72 -24.25
CA ALA A 177 5.23 -28.16 -24.08
C ALA A 177 5.99 -28.80 -25.25
N GLN A 178 5.94 -28.21 -26.45
CA GLN A 178 6.72 -28.67 -27.61
C GLN A 178 8.14 -28.07 -27.65
N GLY A 179 8.40 -26.99 -26.89
CA GLY A 179 9.71 -26.33 -26.79
C GLY A 179 10.60 -26.84 -25.67
N GLU A 180 10.13 -27.70 -24.78
CA GLU A 180 10.89 -28.21 -23.62
C GLU A 180 12.06 -29.14 -23.97
N GLY A 181 12.24 -29.53 -25.25
CA GLY A 181 13.42 -30.27 -25.69
C GLY A 181 14.73 -29.49 -25.75
N LEU A 182 14.72 -28.17 -25.61
CA LEU A 182 15.91 -27.32 -25.80
C LEU A 182 16.28 -26.42 -24.61
N GLN A 183 15.45 -26.30 -23.58
CA GLN A 183 15.74 -25.41 -22.44
C GLN A 183 15.97 -26.10 -21.08
N SER A 184 15.67 -27.38 -20.94
CA SER A 184 15.90 -28.12 -19.68
C SER A 184 17.38 -28.41 -19.36
N GLN A 185 18.30 -28.21 -20.29
CA GLN A 185 19.72 -28.37 -20.04
C GLN A 185 20.43 -27.16 -19.40
N ASN A 186 19.79 -25.99 -19.34
CA ASN A 186 20.41 -24.78 -18.81
C ASN A 186 20.02 -24.43 -17.37
N LEU A 187 19.10 -25.15 -16.75
CA LEU A 187 18.65 -24.88 -15.37
C LEU A 187 19.25 -25.83 -14.30
N ALA A 188 19.84 -26.93 -14.72
CA ALA A 188 20.44 -27.94 -13.81
C ALA A 188 21.85 -27.60 -13.30
N ASN A 189 22.47 -26.52 -13.79
CA ASN A 189 23.87 -26.17 -13.47
C ASN A 189 24.06 -24.81 -12.78
N ARG A 190 23.14 -24.38 -11.94
CA ARG A 190 23.36 -23.22 -11.07
C ARG A 190 23.52 -23.66 -9.62
N ASN A 191 24.75 -23.96 -9.26
CA ASN A 191 25.22 -24.17 -7.89
C ASN A 191 25.14 -22.85 -7.10
N PRO A 192 24.55 -22.79 -5.89
CA PRO A 192 24.34 -21.54 -5.13
C PRO A 192 25.55 -21.09 -4.30
N ALA A 193 26.76 -21.32 -4.77
CA ALA A 193 27.96 -20.91 -4.03
C ALA A 193 28.94 -20.19 -4.95
N SER A 194 28.69 -18.93 -5.27
CA SER A 194 29.73 -17.93 -5.58
C SER A 194 29.11 -16.56 -5.93
N TYR A 195 28.70 -15.80 -4.92
CA TYR A 195 28.60 -14.36 -5.05
C TYR A 195 29.87 -13.72 -4.52
N GLN A 196 30.88 -13.63 -5.36
CA GLN A 196 31.98 -12.69 -5.16
C GLN A 196 31.69 -11.41 -5.95
N ALA A 197 31.74 -10.29 -5.23
CA ALA A 197 31.61 -8.97 -5.77
C ALA A 197 32.69 -8.71 -6.83
N THR A 198 32.29 -8.44 -8.06
CA THR A 198 33.16 -7.81 -9.06
C THR A 198 32.72 -6.38 -9.29
N HIS A 199 33.63 -5.48 -9.04
CA HIS A 199 33.58 -4.07 -9.42
C HIS A 199 33.14 -3.94 -10.88
N LEU A 200 32.12 -3.09 -11.13
CA LEU A 200 31.84 -2.57 -12.46
C LEU A 200 32.17 -1.08 -12.49
N ASP A 201 33.13 -0.82 -13.31
CA ASP A 201 33.63 0.49 -13.70
C ASP A 201 32.52 1.33 -14.41
N SER A 202 32.51 2.59 -14.07
CA SER A 202 31.64 3.62 -14.61
C SER A 202 32.02 3.98 -16.05
N THR A 203 31.04 3.98 -16.96
CA THR A 203 30.86 5.04 -17.99
C THR A 203 29.69 4.64 -18.90
N ASN A 204 28.52 5.26 -18.70
CA ASN A 204 27.70 5.79 -19.80
C ASN A 204 26.64 6.75 -19.25
N SER A 205 26.82 7.99 -19.62
CA SER A 205 26.00 9.13 -19.28
C SER A 205 24.66 9.10 -20.02
N ILE A 206 23.56 9.18 -19.29
CA ILE A 206 22.28 9.67 -19.83
C ILE A 206 21.95 10.94 -19.06
N ALA A 207 21.82 12.02 -19.81
CA ALA A 207 21.56 13.36 -19.32
C ALA A 207 20.22 13.45 -18.58
N THR A 208 20.27 13.77 -17.30
CA THR A 208 19.17 14.32 -16.54
C THR A 208 19.42 15.80 -16.32
N ALA A 209 18.39 16.61 -16.57
CA ALA A 209 18.42 18.04 -16.33
C ALA A 209 18.72 18.36 -14.85
N PRO A 210 19.40 19.49 -14.55
CA PRO A 210 19.99 19.69 -13.24
C PRO A 210 18.94 20.16 -12.23
N TYR A 211 18.66 19.35 -11.23
CA TYR A 211 18.27 19.86 -9.92
C TYR A 211 19.55 20.32 -9.23
N GLY A 212 19.55 21.57 -8.79
CA GLY A 212 20.72 22.21 -8.20
C GLY A 212 21.34 21.36 -7.09
N GLN A 213 22.61 21.10 -7.23
CA GLN A 213 23.48 20.66 -6.15
C GLN A 213 23.54 21.79 -5.12
N ASN A 214 22.88 21.61 -3.99
CA ASN A 214 23.25 22.28 -2.77
C ASN A 214 24.16 21.32 -1.99
N ASP A 215 25.46 21.60 -2.00
CA ASP A 215 26.47 20.97 -1.15
C ASP A 215 26.31 21.43 0.31
N GLN A 216 25.17 21.09 0.94
CA GLN A 216 24.91 21.29 2.37
C GLN A 216 24.15 20.10 2.99
N ILE A 217 24.57 18.86 2.72
CA ILE A 217 23.99 17.67 3.37
C ILE A 217 24.73 17.33 4.70
N GLY A 218 25.59 18.22 5.20
CA GLY A 218 26.41 17.96 6.39
C GLY A 218 25.67 18.03 7.73
N GLY A 219 24.50 18.65 7.83
CA GLY A 219 23.81 18.88 9.10
C GLY A 219 22.74 17.84 9.49
N ALA A 220 22.15 17.16 8.53
CA ALA A 220 21.03 16.21 8.81
C ALA A 220 21.49 14.78 9.09
N ALA A 221 22.68 14.37 8.67
CA ALA A 221 23.24 13.06 8.98
C ALA A 221 23.51 12.93 10.49
N HIS A 222 22.91 11.89 11.11
CA HIS A 222 22.90 11.62 12.55
C HIS A 222 21.92 12.43 13.40
N SER A 223 21.11 13.31 12.82
CA SER A 223 20.00 13.94 13.56
C SER A 223 18.93 12.92 13.94
N LYS A 224 18.37 13.08 15.14
CA LYS A 224 17.33 12.18 15.67
C LYS A 224 15.94 12.64 15.25
N LEU A 225 15.27 11.83 14.44
CA LEU A 225 13.92 12.09 13.95
C LEU A 225 12.91 11.15 14.65
N VAL A 226 11.92 11.71 15.33
CA VAL A 226 10.79 10.96 15.87
C VAL A 226 9.59 11.12 14.94
N VAL A 227 8.97 10.01 14.53
CA VAL A 227 7.77 10.01 13.68
C VAL A 227 6.68 9.21 14.36
N THR A 228 5.48 9.79 14.54
CA THR A 228 4.30 9.02 14.94
C THR A 228 3.51 8.57 13.72
N ALA A 229 2.95 7.37 13.74
CA ALA A 229 2.23 6.80 12.59
C ALA A 229 1.03 5.94 13.03
N GLY A 230 0.09 5.72 12.12
CA GLY A 230 -1.08 4.89 12.37
C GLY A 230 -2.24 5.64 13.00
N GLY A 231 -3.15 4.92 13.62
CA GLY A 231 -4.31 5.48 14.32
C GLY A 231 -4.45 4.88 15.71
N THR A 232 -4.65 5.73 16.72
CA THR A 232 -4.89 5.23 18.07
C THR A 232 -6.23 4.54 18.18
N ARG A 233 -6.33 3.59 19.09
CA ARG A 233 -7.55 2.83 19.44
C ARG A 233 -7.82 3.00 20.92
N GLU A 234 -8.95 3.59 21.21
CA GLU A 234 -9.37 3.86 22.58
C GLU A 234 -10.36 2.78 23.03
N PRO A 235 -9.97 1.82 23.87
CA PRO A 235 -10.77 0.64 24.16
C PRO A 235 -12.06 0.99 24.92
N ILE A 236 -13.18 0.44 24.45
CA ILE A 236 -14.46 0.43 25.18
C ILE A 236 -14.52 -0.82 26.04
N ASP A 237 -14.11 -1.96 25.50
CA ASP A 237 -14.01 -3.27 26.13
C ASP A 237 -12.93 -4.10 25.39
N PRO A 238 -12.58 -5.33 25.82
CA PRO A 238 -11.54 -6.14 25.16
C PRO A 238 -11.76 -6.44 23.68
N VAL A 239 -12.92 -6.07 23.12
CA VAL A 239 -13.30 -6.43 21.74
C VAL A 239 -13.54 -5.17 20.87
N ARG A 240 -13.96 -4.05 21.47
CA ARG A 240 -14.40 -2.85 20.76
C ARG A 240 -13.65 -1.62 21.21
N TRP A 241 -13.39 -0.74 20.28
CA TRP A 241 -12.64 0.49 20.47
C TRP A 241 -13.22 1.62 19.62
N ILE A 242 -12.92 2.85 20.00
CA ILE A 242 -13.12 4.07 19.20
C ILE A 242 -11.75 4.46 18.63
N GLY A 243 -11.70 4.95 17.41
CA GLY A 243 -10.44 5.41 16.83
C GLY A 243 -10.60 5.89 15.39
N ASN A 244 -9.54 6.45 14.86
CA ASN A 244 -9.49 7.04 13.53
C ASN A 244 -9.08 6.02 12.46
N ARG A 245 -9.59 6.22 11.23
CA ARG A 245 -9.19 5.40 10.07
C ARG A 245 -7.84 5.87 9.56
N SER A 246 -6.76 5.26 10.01
CA SER A 246 -5.41 5.51 9.48
C SER A 246 -4.69 4.20 9.21
N SER A 247 -3.99 4.12 8.08
CA SER A 247 -3.18 2.96 7.71
C SER A 247 -1.71 3.10 8.13
N GLY A 248 -1.29 4.27 8.63
CA GLY A 248 0.09 4.55 8.99
C GLY A 248 1.05 4.80 7.81
N LYS A 249 0.63 4.62 6.58
CA LYS A 249 1.50 4.67 5.38
C LYS A 249 2.26 5.98 5.21
N GLN A 250 1.68 7.12 5.60
CA GLN A 250 2.39 8.40 5.52
C GLN A 250 3.52 8.48 6.53
N GLY A 251 3.29 8.06 7.79
CA GLY A 251 4.33 8.01 8.82
C GLY A 251 5.44 7.00 8.47
N ILE A 252 5.09 5.85 7.91
CA ILE A 252 6.06 4.88 7.38
C ILE A 252 6.95 5.52 6.31
N ALA A 253 6.35 6.23 5.34
CA ALA A 253 7.09 6.90 4.28
C ALA A 253 8.00 8.01 4.84
N LEU A 254 7.56 8.75 5.87
CA LEU A 254 8.38 9.75 6.57
C LEU A 254 9.58 9.13 7.28
N ALA A 255 9.37 8.00 7.99
CA ALA A 255 10.46 7.28 8.63
C ALA A 255 11.51 6.77 7.62
N GLN A 256 11.05 6.24 6.48
CA GLN A 256 11.94 5.82 5.38
C GLN A 256 12.72 7.00 4.79
N ALA A 257 12.05 8.12 4.53
CA ALA A 257 12.69 9.32 3.98
C ALA A 257 13.72 9.91 4.96
N GLY A 258 13.46 9.89 6.28
CA GLY A 258 14.43 10.29 7.30
C GLY A 258 15.67 9.40 7.30
N ALA A 259 15.49 8.10 7.26
CA ALA A 259 16.59 7.14 7.19
C ALA A 259 17.38 7.23 5.86
N GLU A 260 16.72 7.54 4.72
CA GLU A 260 17.37 7.83 3.43
C GLU A 260 18.31 9.04 3.51
N LEU A 261 18.03 10.02 4.37
CA LEU A 261 18.91 11.17 4.65
C LEU A 261 19.95 10.90 5.75
N GLY A 262 20.02 9.67 6.27
CA GLY A 262 20.99 9.28 7.31
C GLY A 262 20.59 9.70 8.73
N MET A 263 19.32 10.03 8.98
CA MET A 263 18.82 10.34 10.33
C MET A 263 18.58 9.05 11.11
N ASP A 264 18.78 9.11 12.45
CA ASP A 264 18.36 8.08 13.38
C ASP A 264 16.86 8.24 13.67
N VAL A 265 16.03 7.30 13.20
CA VAL A 265 14.59 7.42 13.24
C VAL A 265 13.97 6.57 14.34
N THR A 266 13.13 7.18 15.20
CA THR A 266 12.21 6.46 16.08
C THR A 266 10.79 6.56 15.54
N LEU A 267 10.24 5.42 15.08
CA LEU A 267 8.85 5.32 14.60
C LEU A 267 7.94 4.84 15.73
N ILE A 268 7.09 5.71 16.27
CA ILE A 268 6.04 5.36 17.23
C ILE A 268 4.81 4.93 16.44
N ALA A 269 4.54 3.63 16.42
CA ALA A 269 3.58 2.98 15.51
C ALA A 269 2.30 2.58 16.24
N ALA A 270 1.19 3.31 15.98
CA ALA A 270 -0.12 3.02 16.54
C ALA A 270 -0.91 2.07 15.64
N ASN A 271 -1.10 0.84 16.10
CA ASN A 271 -1.99 -0.16 15.46
C ASN A 271 -1.73 -0.37 13.95
N ILE A 272 -0.49 -0.35 13.54
CA ILE A 272 -0.06 -0.66 12.17
C ILE A 272 0.18 -2.16 12.05
N ASP A 273 -0.23 -2.75 10.95
CA ASP A 273 -0.02 -4.18 10.70
C ASP A 273 1.47 -4.52 10.63
N ASN A 274 1.88 -5.61 11.29
CA ASN A 274 3.28 -6.05 11.33
C ASN A 274 3.89 -6.26 9.94
N SER A 275 3.08 -6.63 8.94
CA SER A 275 3.54 -6.77 7.55
C SER A 275 3.95 -5.45 6.90
N GLU A 276 3.35 -4.33 7.30
CA GLU A 276 3.73 -2.99 6.82
C GLU A 276 5.01 -2.49 7.53
N LEU A 277 5.27 -2.96 8.74
CA LEU A 277 6.46 -2.60 9.54
C LEU A 277 7.68 -3.50 9.25
N ALA A 278 7.48 -4.70 8.69
CA ALA A 278 8.54 -5.70 8.52
C ALA A 278 9.74 -5.17 7.70
N THR A 279 9.46 -4.42 6.61
CA THR A 279 10.52 -3.84 5.77
C THR A 279 11.30 -2.73 6.46
N LEU A 280 10.69 -2.03 7.44
CA LEU A 280 11.35 -0.99 8.22
C LEU A 280 12.28 -1.59 9.28
N SER A 281 11.89 -2.73 9.88
CA SER A 281 12.67 -3.41 10.92
C SER A 281 14.03 -3.92 10.44
N GLU A 282 14.23 -4.03 9.12
CA GLU A 282 15.52 -4.40 8.52
C GLU A 282 16.48 -3.21 8.38
N ASN A 283 15.99 -1.98 8.50
CA ASN A 283 16.83 -0.80 8.42
C ASN A 283 17.40 -0.44 9.81
N PRO A 284 18.74 -0.47 9.99
CA PRO A 284 19.37 -0.23 11.30
C PRO A 284 19.17 1.20 11.82
N LEU A 285 18.79 2.16 10.96
CA LEU A 285 18.49 3.53 11.36
C LEU A 285 17.06 3.74 11.85
N ILE A 286 16.20 2.70 11.83
CA ILE A 286 14.79 2.83 12.22
C ILE A 286 14.48 1.94 13.42
N GLY A 287 14.30 2.56 14.59
CA GLY A 287 13.71 1.92 15.76
C GLY A 287 12.19 2.02 15.76
N ILE A 288 11.47 0.94 16.11
CA ILE A 288 10.00 0.91 16.14
C ILE A 288 9.51 0.74 17.57
N VAL A 289 8.62 1.65 18.00
CA VAL A 289 7.93 1.62 19.29
C VAL A 289 6.44 1.40 19.06
N PRO A 290 5.90 0.19 19.30
CA PRO A 290 4.48 -0.06 19.13
C PRO A 290 3.67 0.56 20.28
N VAL A 291 2.52 1.15 19.94
CA VAL A 291 1.55 1.71 20.89
C VAL A 291 0.13 1.42 20.41
N GLU A 292 -0.85 1.43 21.32
CA GLU A 292 -2.25 1.22 20.99
C GLU A 292 -3.08 2.50 21.17
N THR A 293 -2.97 3.15 22.32
CA THR A 293 -3.82 4.28 22.75
C THR A 293 -3.13 5.62 22.61
N CYS A 294 -3.93 6.70 22.71
CA CYS A 294 -3.42 8.07 22.79
C CYS A 294 -2.47 8.27 23.98
N LEU A 295 -2.80 7.73 25.15
CA LEU A 295 -1.98 7.89 26.35
C LEU A 295 -0.65 7.14 26.22
N GLU A 296 -0.62 5.96 25.62
CA GLU A 296 0.63 5.24 25.31
C GLU A 296 1.48 6.02 24.31
N MET A 297 0.85 6.59 23.27
CA MET A 297 1.57 7.44 22.31
C MET A 297 2.16 8.69 22.97
N LEU A 298 1.39 9.36 23.83
CA LEU A 298 1.89 10.50 24.61
C LEU A 298 3.10 10.12 25.46
N GLN A 299 3.05 8.96 26.14
CA GLN A 299 4.16 8.50 26.95
C GLN A 299 5.39 8.17 26.09
N ALA A 300 5.21 7.43 25.01
CA ALA A 300 6.29 7.08 24.10
C ALA A 300 6.96 8.32 23.47
N VAL A 301 6.17 9.36 23.13
CA VAL A 301 6.71 10.63 22.64
C VAL A 301 7.53 11.33 23.74
N ARG A 302 7.02 11.38 24.98
CA ARG A 302 7.73 11.99 26.13
C ARG A 302 9.06 11.32 26.43
N ASP A 303 9.12 10.00 26.28
CA ASP A 303 10.34 9.23 26.58
C ASP A 303 11.49 9.56 25.62
N VAL A 304 11.18 10.08 24.41
CA VAL A 304 12.17 10.36 23.36
C VAL A 304 12.27 11.84 22.96
N GLN A 305 11.29 12.69 23.34
CA GLN A 305 11.22 14.09 22.87
C GLN A 305 12.44 14.92 23.25
N ASP A 306 13.05 14.63 24.41
CA ASP A 306 14.18 15.39 24.92
C ASP A 306 15.46 15.16 24.12
N ASP A 307 15.59 14.04 23.46
CA ASP A 307 16.75 13.67 22.64
C ASP A 307 16.51 13.88 21.15
N ALA A 308 15.28 14.23 20.75
CA ALA A 308 14.92 14.40 19.35
C ALA A 308 15.29 15.79 18.82
N ASP A 309 15.89 15.83 17.62
CA ASP A 309 16.13 17.08 16.87
C ASP A 309 14.90 17.50 16.09
N ALA A 310 14.11 16.51 15.62
CA ALA A 310 12.82 16.77 14.97
C ALA A 310 11.76 15.75 15.39
N ILE A 311 10.50 16.21 15.47
CA ILE A 311 9.34 15.37 15.81
C ILE A 311 8.22 15.61 14.80
N VAL A 312 7.74 14.53 14.15
CA VAL A 312 6.65 14.57 13.17
C VAL A 312 5.44 13.82 13.72
N MET A 313 4.39 14.57 14.02
CA MET A 313 3.11 14.02 14.49
C MET A 313 2.20 13.68 13.30
N ALA A 314 2.44 12.51 12.66
CA ALA A 314 1.67 12.05 11.51
C ALA A 314 0.61 10.98 11.85
N ALA A 315 0.54 10.55 13.10
CA ALA A 315 -0.50 9.65 13.58
C ALA A 315 -1.87 10.33 13.65
N ALA A 316 -2.93 9.57 13.36
CA ALA A 316 -4.31 9.99 13.59
C ALA A 316 -4.72 9.65 15.02
N VAL A 317 -4.45 10.57 15.94
CA VAL A 317 -4.82 10.43 17.36
C VAL A 317 -6.31 10.67 17.52
N ALA A 318 -7.00 9.81 18.29
CA ALA A 318 -8.41 10.00 18.59
C ALA A 318 -8.61 11.19 19.54
N ASP A 319 -9.58 12.07 19.27
CA ASP A 319 -9.85 13.26 20.09
C ASP A 319 -10.45 12.90 21.46
N TYR A 320 -11.15 11.76 21.54
CA TYR A 320 -11.85 11.31 22.74
C TYR A 320 -11.55 9.84 23.05
N ARG A 321 -11.57 9.51 24.36
CA ARG A 321 -11.52 8.12 24.86
C ARG A 321 -12.67 7.85 25.82
N PRO A 322 -13.09 6.58 26.01
CA PRO A 322 -14.03 6.22 27.06
C PRO A 322 -13.49 6.61 28.45
N VAL A 323 -14.36 7.18 29.30
CA VAL A 323 -14.01 7.49 30.71
C VAL A 323 -13.68 6.19 31.47
N VAL A 324 -14.40 5.11 31.16
CA VAL A 324 -14.20 3.79 31.73
C VAL A 324 -14.02 2.77 30.62
N THR A 325 -12.95 1.99 30.69
CA THR A 325 -12.73 0.81 29.86
C THR A 325 -13.21 -0.43 30.63
N GLU A 326 -14.13 -1.16 30.04
CA GLU A 326 -14.70 -2.37 30.67
C GLU A 326 -13.74 -3.56 30.54
N ASN A 327 -13.52 -4.30 31.62
CA ASN A 327 -12.63 -5.47 31.64
C ASN A 327 -13.22 -6.71 30.95
N ALA A 328 -14.52 -6.69 30.61
CA ALA A 328 -15.23 -7.79 29.94
C ALA A 328 -16.10 -7.25 28.83
N LYS A 329 -16.25 -8.06 27.77
CA LYS A 329 -17.14 -7.74 26.63
C LYS A 329 -18.53 -7.36 27.12
N LEU A 330 -18.95 -6.13 26.81
CA LEU A 330 -20.29 -5.61 27.13
C LEU A 330 -21.36 -6.40 26.39
N LYS A 331 -22.25 -7.09 27.13
CA LYS A 331 -23.36 -7.87 26.57
C LYS A 331 -24.59 -6.98 26.36
N LYS A 332 -25.41 -7.34 25.38
CA LYS A 332 -26.74 -6.73 25.18
C LYS A 332 -27.59 -7.05 26.40
N GLN A 333 -28.33 -6.09 26.92
CA GLN A 333 -29.31 -6.27 27.98
C GLN A 333 -30.72 -6.33 27.37
N ALA A 334 -31.51 -7.34 27.77
CA ALA A 334 -32.88 -7.46 27.33
C ALA A 334 -33.70 -6.25 27.79
N GLY A 335 -34.47 -5.63 26.87
CA GLY A 335 -35.24 -4.44 27.15
C GLY A 335 -34.50 -3.12 27.12
N GLN A 336 -33.19 -3.13 26.89
CA GLN A 336 -32.38 -1.91 26.75
C GLN A 336 -31.74 -1.79 25.35
N PRO A 337 -32.46 -1.24 24.36
CA PRO A 337 -31.94 -1.13 22.96
C PRO A 337 -30.85 -0.08 22.78
N LYS A 338 -30.67 0.83 23.74
CA LYS A 338 -29.69 1.92 23.70
C LYS A 338 -28.65 1.75 24.80
N ARG A 339 -27.42 2.14 24.53
CA ARG A 339 -26.33 2.24 25.50
C ARG A 339 -25.59 3.56 25.29
N THR A 340 -25.32 4.25 26.36
CA THR A 340 -24.47 5.46 26.37
C THR A 340 -23.05 5.08 26.78
N ILE A 341 -22.06 5.64 26.12
CA ILE A 341 -20.65 5.59 26.50
C ILE A 341 -20.24 7.01 26.78
N GLU A 342 -19.77 7.26 27.98
CA GLU A 342 -19.24 8.55 28.39
C GLU A 342 -17.80 8.66 27.88
N LEU A 343 -17.50 9.80 27.24
CA LEU A 343 -16.19 10.09 26.65
C LEU A 343 -15.54 11.27 27.34
N VAL A 344 -14.22 11.23 27.46
CA VAL A 344 -13.38 12.34 27.91
C VAL A 344 -12.38 12.69 26.82
N GLU A 345 -12.05 13.97 26.70
CA GLU A 345 -11.09 14.47 25.73
C GLU A 345 -9.69 13.88 25.98
N ASN A 346 -9.02 13.51 24.93
CA ASN A 346 -7.62 13.10 24.95
C ASN A 346 -6.69 14.32 25.01
N PRO A 347 -5.50 14.18 25.60
CA PRO A 347 -4.52 15.24 25.59
C PRO A 347 -4.06 15.57 24.16
N ASP A 348 -3.92 16.87 23.87
CA ASP A 348 -3.38 17.34 22.60
C ASP A 348 -1.86 17.23 22.61
N ILE A 349 -1.33 16.13 22.05
CA ILE A 349 0.10 15.82 22.08
C ILE A 349 0.89 16.87 21.31
N LEU A 350 0.42 17.29 20.12
CA LEU A 350 1.11 18.27 19.30
C LEU A 350 1.21 19.63 20.00
N ALA A 351 0.11 20.12 20.57
CA ALA A 351 0.13 21.39 21.30
C ALA A 351 1.05 21.33 22.52
N GLY A 352 1.05 20.19 23.23
CA GLY A 352 1.97 19.97 24.37
C GLY A 352 3.44 20.00 23.95
N LEU A 353 3.80 19.37 22.85
CA LEU A 353 5.15 19.40 22.29
C LEU A 353 5.58 20.83 21.90
N CYS A 354 4.71 21.57 21.19
CA CYS A 354 5.03 22.94 20.78
C CYS A 354 5.28 23.88 21.98
N GLN A 355 4.58 23.67 23.10
CA GLN A 355 4.79 24.45 24.33
C GLN A 355 6.10 24.10 25.06
N GLN A 356 6.57 22.86 24.92
CA GLN A 356 7.73 22.32 25.64
C GLN A 356 8.98 22.16 24.80
N ARG A 357 8.92 22.58 23.49
CA ARG A 357 10.02 22.35 22.57
C ARG A 357 11.32 23.00 23.01
N LYS A 358 12.41 22.33 22.69
CA LYS A 358 13.76 22.83 22.92
C LYS A 358 14.21 23.80 21.82
N PRO A 359 15.14 24.73 22.14
CA PRO A 359 15.77 25.57 21.11
C PRO A 359 16.43 24.71 20.04
N GLY A 360 16.13 24.99 18.76
CA GLY A 360 16.64 24.24 17.60
C GLY A 360 15.86 22.97 17.25
N GLN A 361 14.90 22.54 18.07
CA GLN A 361 14.04 21.41 17.79
C GLN A 361 12.94 21.78 16.80
N VAL A 362 12.74 20.96 15.76
CA VAL A 362 11.71 21.15 14.71
C VAL A 362 10.50 20.28 14.99
N ILE A 363 9.31 20.87 15.12
CA ILE A 363 8.06 20.14 15.35
C ILE A 363 7.15 20.29 14.14
N VAL A 364 6.72 19.15 13.59
CA VAL A 364 5.82 19.07 12.43
C VAL A 364 4.52 18.40 12.84
N GLY A 365 3.40 19.09 12.57
CA GLY A 365 2.06 18.53 12.72
C GLY A 365 1.45 18.08 11.38
N PHE A 366 0.44 17.23 11.45
CA PHE A 366 -0.43 16.88 10.32
C PHE A 366 -1.87 17.30 10.60
N ALA A 367 -2.52 17.84 9.59
CA ALA A 367 -3.94 18.15 9.59
C ALA A 367 -4.61 17.51 8.36
N ALA A 368 -5.67 16.75 8.60
CA ALA A 368 -6.54 16.22 7.56
C ALA A 368 -7.82 17.04 7.56
N GLU A 369 -8.06 17.80 6.50
CA GLU A 369 -9.19 18.74 6.41
C GLU A 369 -10.05 18.42 5.19
N THR A 370 -11.36 18.70 5.30
CA THR A 370 -12.32 18.47 4.20
C THR A 370 -12.83 19.75 3.56
N GLY A 371 -12.60 20.89 4.14
CA GLY A 371 -13.32 22.12 3.77
C GLY A 371 -14.83 22.03 4.09
N ASP A 372 -15.51 23.13 4.03
CA ASP A 372 -16.97 23.21 4.10
C ASP A 372 -17.53 24.25 3.09
N ASN A 373 -18.80 24.66 3.24
CA ASN A 373 -19.43 25.63 2.32
C ASN A 373 -18.86 27.05 2.44
N ASP A 374 -18.22 27.36 3.56
CA ASP A 374 -17.78 28.72 3.91
C ASP A 374 -16.25 28.85 3.87
N HIS A 375 -15.51 27.73 4.06
CA HIS A 375 -14.06 27.74 4.18
C HIS A 375 -13.40 26.62 3.37
N THR A 376 -12.28 26.95 2.75
CA THR A 376 -11.43 26.01 2.02
C THR A 376 -10.60 25.15 2.99
N VAL A 377 -10.09 24.02 2.50
CA VAL A 377 -9.11 23.17 3.22
C VAL A 377 -7.91 23.98 3.70
N LEU A 378 -7.45 24.92 2.87
CA LEU A 378 -6.28 25.74 3.19
C LEU A 378 -6.57 26.73 4.33
N GLU A 379 -7.75 27.40 4.33
CA GLU A 379 -8.15 28.31 5.40
C GLU A 379 -8.28 27.62 6.75
N PHE A 380 -8.86 26.40 6.78
CA PHE A 380 -8.87 25.59 8.01
C PHE A 380 -7.45 25.21 8.45
N GLY A 381 -6.58 24.85 7.50
CA GLY A 381 -5.19 24.58 7.74
C GLY A 381 -4.44 25.77 8.36
N GLN A 382 -4.63 26.97 7.83
CA GLN A 382 -4.03 28.21 8.33
C GLN A 382 -4.48 28.51 9.76
N ALA A 383 -5.78 28.47 10.02
CA ALA A 383 -6.30 28.64 11.38
C ALA A 383 -5.72 27.63 12.38
N LYS A 384 -5.55 26.37 11.92
CA LYS A 384 -4.97 25.30 12.73
C LYS A 384 -3.47 25.49 12.95
N ALA A 385 -2.70 25.95 11.97
CA ALA A 385 -1.28 26.26 12.09
C ALA A 385 -1.05 27.32 13.16
N ILE A 386 -1.78 28.44 13.09
CA ILE A 386 -1.74 29.52 14.07
C ILE A 386 -2.11 29.01 15.47
N LYS A 387 -3.14 28.15 15.60
CA LYS A 387 -3.56 27.59 16.89
C LYS A 387 -2.53 26.62 17.49
N LYS A 388 -1.90 25.75 16.68
CA LYS A 388 -1.01 24.68 17.14
C LYS A 388 0.42 25.15 17.36
N GLN A 389 0.88 26.19 16.66
CA GLN A 389 2.22 26.76 16.75
C GLN A 389 3.35 25.74 16.47
N ALA A 390 3.09 24.76 15.61
CA ALA A 390 4.13 23.86 15.08
C ALA A 390 4.99 24.61 14.06
N ASP A 391 6.29 24.26 13.94
CA ASP A 391 7.20 24.90 13.00
C ASP A 391 6.77 24.66 11.54
N LEU A 392 6.15 23.50 11.29
CA LEU A 392 5.46 23.17 10.05
C LEU A 392 4.14 22.44 10.36
N LEU A 393 3.09 22.77 9.61
CA LEU A 393 1.85 22.02 9.58
C LEU A 393 1.62 21.50 8.16
N ALA A 394 1.64 20.17 8.01
CA ALA A 394 1.30 19.49 6.76
C ALA A 394 -0.20 19.30 6.65
N VAL A 395 -0.87 20.08 5.80
CA VAL A 395 -2.33 20.06 5.58
C VAL A 395 -2.66 19.18 4.41
N ASN A 396 -3.43 18.13 4.64
CA ASN A 396 -3.86 17.16 3.63
C ASN A 396 -5.37 17.32 3.34
N ASP A 397 -5.74 17.44 2.06
CA ASP A 397 -7.12 17.38 1.61
C ASP A 397 -7.63 15.94 1.67
N VAL A 398 -8.61 15.68 2.54
CA VAL A 398 -9.27 14.37 2.68
C VAL A 398 -10.75 14.39 2.29
N SER A 399 -11.18 15.39 1.51
CA SER A 399 -12.53 15.45 0.93
C SER A 399 -12.85 14.21 0.09
N GLU A 400 -14.14 13.99 -0.23
CA GLU A 400 -14.62 12.77 -0.88
C GLU A 400 -13.75 12.32 -2.07
N GLY A 401 -13.19 11.12 -1.97
CA GLY A 401 -12.30 10.53 -2.98
C GLY A 401 -10.84 10.93 -2.88
N LYS A 402 -10.43 11.74 -1.90
CA LYS A 402 -9.05 12.19 -1.67
C LYS A 402 -8.53 11.72 -0.29
N GLY A 403 -7.23 11.60 -0.14
CA GLY A 403 -6.52 11.42 1.15
C GLY A 403 -6.45 10.00 1.69
N PHE A 404 -7.55 9.32 1.97
CA PHE A 404 -7.54 7.97 2.52
C PHE A 404 -7.63 6.90 1.43
N GLY A 405 -6.58 6.05 1.33
CA GLY A 405 -6.57 4.91 0.39
C GLY A 405 -6.19 5.23 -1.05
N VAL A 406 -5.90 6.48 -1.39
CA VAL A 406 -5.40 6.89 -2.71
C VAL A 406 -3.87 6.89 -2.77
N THR A 407 -3.33 6.64 -3.96
CA THR A 407 -1.89 6.60 -4.21
C THR A 407 -1.28 7.98 -4.42
N HIS A 408 -2.09 8.98 -4.75
CA HIS A 408 -1.68 10.35 -5.00
C HIS A 408 -2.17 11.25 -3.87
N ASN A 409 -1.30 12.09 -3.35
CA ASN A 409 -1.60 12.98 -2.24
C ASN A 409 -1.11 14.39 -2.57
N LYS A 410 -1.84 15.40 -2.12
CA LYS A 410 -1.40 16.79 -2.14
C LYS A 410 -1.43 17.33 -0.72
N VAL A 411 -0.32 17.95 -0.31
CA VAL A 411 -0.13 18.49 1.03
C VAL A 411 0.41 19.91 0.91
N TRP A 412 -0.20 20.84 1.65
CA TRP A 412 0.33 22.19 1.83
C TRP A 412 1.13 22.24 3.12
N LEU A 413 2.31 22.84 3.07
CA LEU A 413 3.15 23.07 4.24
C LEU A 413 2.96 24.53 4.68
N LEU A 414 2.43 24.69 5.88
CA LEU A 414 2.22 25.99 6.51
C LEU A 414 3.20 26.15 7.67
N ASP A 415 3.69 27.37 7.88
CA ASP A 415 4.45 27.71 9.09
C ASP A 415 3.52 28.03 10.27
N LYS A 416 4.11 28.35 11.41
CA LYS A 416 3.38 28.68 12.67
C LYS A 416 2.48 29.93 12.54
N ASP A 417 2.76 30.80 11.58
CA ASP A 417 2.00 32.05 11.34
C ASP A 417 0.89 31.81 10.30
N GLY A 418 0.77 30.58 9.76
CA GLY A 418 -0.22 30.16 8.76
C GLY A 418 0.17 30.49 7.33
N GLU A 419 1.41 30.92 7.09
CA GLU A 419 1.89 31.23 5.76
C GLU A 419 2.27 29.96 4.99
N LEU A 420 1.96 29.93 3.69
CA LEU A 420 2.30 28.80 2.83
C LEU A 420 3.79 28.83 2.50
N VAL A 421 4.54 27.86 3.03
CA VAL A 421 6.00 27.75 2.85
C VAL A 421 6.40 26.64 1.88
N GLY A 422 5.44 25.81 1.43
CA GLY A 422 5.71 24.77 0.44
C GLY A 422 4.48 23.95 0.08
N GLU A 423 4.60 23.23 -1.02
CA GLU A 423 3.60 22.22 -1.44
C GLU A 423 4.31 20.91 -1.77
N ALA A 424 3.70 19.79 -1.47
CA ALA A 424 4.14 18.46 -1.86
C ALA A 424 3.00 17.74 -2.56
N GLU A 425 3.25 17.21 -3.75
CA GLU A 425 2.27 16.46 -4.53
C GLU A 425 2.92 15.21 -5.12
N GLY A 426 2.20 14.09 -5.16
CA GLY A 426 2.70 12.84 -5.68
C GLY A 426 2.36 11.64 -4.80
N SER A 427 3.23 10.63 -4.81
CA SER A 427 3.10 9.48 -3.92
C SER A 427 3.35 9.88 -2.46
N LYS A 428 2.95 9.01 -1.51
CA LYS A 428 3.26 9.24 -0.08
C LYS A 428 4.76 9.36 0.18
N THR A 429 5.59 8.70 -0.64
CA THR A 429 7.04 8.79 -0.59
C THR A 429 7.54 10.16 -1.08
N ASP A 430 6.98 10.69 -2.16
CA ASP A 430 7.37 12.02 -2.67
C ASP A 430 7.01 13.11 -1.66
N VAL A 431 5.79 13.04 -1.10
CA VAL A 431 5.34 13.93 -0.02
C VAL A 431 6.26 13.82 1.21
N ALA A 432 6.63 12.60 1.60
CA ALA A 432 7.51 12.37 2.74
C ALA A 432 8.90 12.97 2.52
N ARG A 433 9.51 12.79 1.35
CA ARG A 433 10.81 13.37 1.02
C ARG A 433 10.79 14.90 1.05
N THR A 434 9.72 15.51 0.54
CA THR A 434 9.56 16.97 0.58
C THR A 434 9.46 17.47 2.03
N ILE A 435 8.67 16.79 2.90
CA ILE A 435 8.52 17.19 4.29
C ILE A 435 9.84 17.00 5.05
N VAL A 436 10.51 15.85 4.88
CA VAL A 436 11.78 15.58 5.57
C VAL A 436 12.90 16.50 5.08
N GLY A 437 12.92 16.85 3.79
CA GLY A 437 13.80 17.88 3.25
C GLY A 437 13.57 19.24 3.92
N ALA A 438 12.30 19.66 4.04
CA ALA A 438 11.95 20.91 4.73
C ALA A 438 12.29 20.89 6.25
N ILE A 439 12.34 19.73 6.89
CA ILE A 439 12.84 19.54 8.26
C ILE A 439 14.37 19.74 8.27
N ALA A 440 15.08 19.04 7.38
CA ALA A 440 16.55 19.10 7.29
C ALA A 440 17.06 20.53 7.09
N ASP A 441 16.37 21.34 6.26
CA ASP A 441 16.67 22.75 6.02
C ASP A 441 16.49 23.65 7.27
N ARG A 442 15.81 23.16 8.32
CA ARG A 442 15.53 23.88 9.57
C ARG A 442 16.36 23.40 10.74
N LEU A 443 17.00 22.26 10.61
CA LEU A 443 17.91 21.74 11.63
C LEU A 443 19.19 22.59 11.66
N PRO A 444 19.81 22.80 12.86
CA PRO A 444 21.00 23.63 13.02
C PRO A 444 22.27 23.07 12.35
#